data_c78cf2a4773619ce3881e3cd551081c4
#
_entry.id   c78cf2a4773619ce3881e3cd551081c4
#
_cell.length_a   1.000
_cell.length_b   1.000
_cell.length_c   1.000
_cell.angle_alpha   90.00
_cell.angle_beta   90.00
_cell.angle_gamma   90.00
#
_symmetry.space_group_name_H-M   'P 1'
#
loop_
_entity.id
_entity.type
_entity.pdbx_description
1 polymer ?
#
loop_
_entity_poly.entity_id
_entity_poly.type
_entity_poly.pdbx_seq_one_letter_code
_entity_poly.pdbx_strand_id
1 'polypeptide(L)'
;MRCLSTLIGLLTATVTALAAEPQRATVVSIDQDKFCINGQLTYKGRIWNGHPIEGLLMNSRMVQATFDDRNPKTVARWAYPDTKRWDPDRNTAEFIAMMPTWRKHGLLAITLNLQGGSPEGYSKSQPWHNSAINADGTLDEKYLARLAKVIDKADQLGMVVILGLYYFGQDERVKDEQAVMAGVDNAVDWLIAQKYTNVLVEVNNETNVKAYDHDILKPDRVHELIERVKKRSVAKKHPLLVSTSYGGGTIPKPNVVKVADFLLLHGNGVKEPKRITQMVQQTRQVEGYRPMPILFNEDDHYDFDQPNNNCIAAVKAYASWGYFDYRIKGEGFDEGYQSVPVNWKTSSERKKGFFRLLSEITGEKP
;
A
#
# COMPACT_ATOMS: atom_id res chain seq x y z
N MET A 1 -36.65 15.75 -74.23
CA MET A 1 -36.80 15.00 -72.99
C MET A 1 -35.44 14.97 -72.29
N ARG A 2 -35.26 15.74 -71.25
CA ARG A 2 -34.02 15.79 -70.43
C ARG A 2 -34.31 15.06 -69.12
N CYS A 3 -33.64 13.93 -68.86
CA CYS A 3 -33.71 13.28 -67.57
C CYS A 3 -32.82 14.01 -66.57
N LEU A 4 -33.44 14.44 -65.46
CA LEU A 4 -32.75 14.97 -64.30
C LEU A 4 -32.46 13.80 -63.35
N SER A 5 -31.17 13.47 -63.13
CA SER A 5 -30.76 12.48 -62.13
C SER A 5 -30.46 13.18 -60.81
N THR A 6 -31.28 12.92 -59.80
CA THR A 6 -31.12 13.46 -58.46
C THR A 6 -30.18 12.52 -57.67
N LEU A 7 -29.01 13.03 -57.31
CA LEU A 7 -28.04 12.34 -56.41
C LEU A 7 -28.48 12.60 -54.97
N ILE A 8 -28.88 11.55 -54.24
CA ILE A 8 -29.13 11.59 -52.80
C ILE A 8 -27.81 11.21 -52.10
N GLY A 9 -27.15 12.23 -51.52
CA GLY A 9 -26.00 12.01 -50.67
C GLY A 9 -26.42 11.52 -49.25
N LEU A 10 -26.01 10.27 -48.93
CA LEU A 10 -26.15 9.75 -47.56
C LEU A 10 -25.05 10.33 -46.67
N LEU A 11 -25.42 11.22 -45.72
CA LEU A 11 -24.55 11.65 -44.66
C LEU A 11 -24.54 10.57 -43.58
N THR A 12 -23.48 9.80 -43.46
CA THR A 12 -23.22 8.91 -42.35
C THR A 12 -22.64 9.72 -41.18
N ALA A 13 -23.45 10.02 -40.18
CA ALA A 13 -22.99 10.58 -38.92
C ALA A 13 -22.25 9.49 -38.12
N THR A 14 -20.93 9.56 -38.03
CA THR A 14 -20.12 8.77 -37.11
C THR A 14 -20.34 9.29 -35.70
N VAL A 15 -21.17 8.60 -34.92
CA VAL A 15 -21.27 8.83 -33.46
C VAL A 15 -20.04 8.21 -32.83
N THR A 16 -19.04 9.04 -32.51
CA THR A 16 -17.94 8.65 -31.59
C THR A 16 -18.56 8.52 -30.20
N ALA A 17 -18.78 7.29 -29.76
CA ALA A 17 -19.10 7.01 -28.38
C ALA A 17 -17.88 7.45 -27.55
N LEU A 18 -17.99 8.57 -26.83
CA LEU A 18 -17.08 8.90 -25.75
C LEU A 18 -17.23 7.76 -24.74
N ALA A 19 -16.17 6.97 -24.55
CA ALA A 19 -16.12 6.01 -23.47
C ALA A 19 -16.37 6.79 -22.17
N ALA A 20 -17.40 6.42 -21.44
CA ALA A 20 -17.69 7.00 -20.14
C ALA A 20 -16.44 6.84 -19.27
N GLU A 21 -15.93 7.94 -18.72
CA GLU A 21 -14.78 7.91 -17.82
C GLU A 21 -15.10 6.97 -16.64
N PRO A 22 -14.16 6.11 -16.22
CA PRO A 22 -14.40 5.17 -15.16
C PRO A 22 -14.74 5.94 -13.88
N GLN A 23 -15.99 5.80 -13.42
CA GLN A 23 -16.43 6.32 -12.14
C GLN A 23 -15.78 5.47 -11.06
N ARG A 24 -14.97 6.09 -10.17
CA ARG A 24 -14.35 5.41 -9.04
C ARG A 24 -15.42 5.00 -8.03
N ALA A 25 -15.34 3.74 -7.58
CA ALA A 25 -16.33 3.15 -6.68
C ALA A 25 -16.00 3.38 -5.21
N THR A 26 -14.73 3.62 -4.89
CA THR A 26 -14.22 3.69 -3.52
C THR A 26 -13.52 5.01 -3.25
N VAL A 27 -14.02 5.74 -2.25
CA VAL A 27 -13.42 6.98 -1.76
C VAL A 27 -12.99 6.78 -0.32
N VAL A 28 -11.69 6.85 -0.03
CA VAL A 28 -11.17 6.84 1.34
C VAL A 28 -11.13 8.25 1.90
N SER A 29 -11.55 8.41 3.15
CA SER A 29 -11.46 9.67 3.89
C SER A 29 -11.20 9.42 5.37
N ILE A 30 -10.91 10.49 6.11
CA ILE A 30 -10.66 10.47 7.54
C ILE A 30 -11.65 11.39 8.23
N ASP A 31 -12.26 10.90 9.30
CA ASP A 31 -13.06 11.66 10.25
C ASP A 31 -12.41 11.55 11.63
N GLN A 32 -11.71 12.59 12.05
CA GLN A 32 -10.88 12.62 13.27
C GLN A 32 -9.84 11.48 13.28
N ASP A 33 -9.97 10.51 14.18
CA ASP A 33 -9.10 9.35 14.32
C ASP A 33 -9.63 8.07 13.63
N LYS A 34 -10.60 8.22 12.73
CA LYS A 34 -11.32 7.13 12.06
C LYS A 34 -11.19 7.18 10.55
N PHE A 35 -11.00 6.03 9.94
CA PHE A 35 -11.11 5.87 8.48
C PHE A 35 -12.57 5.70 8.06
N CYS A 36 -12.88 6.31 6.92
CA CYS A 36 -14.15 6.16 6.22
C CYS A 36 -13.92 5.63 4.80
N ILE A 37 -14.84 4.81 4.31
CA ILE A 37 -14.96 4.42 2.91
C ILE A 37 -16.34 4.88 2.43
N ASN A 38 -16.39 5.66 1.35
CA ASN A 38 -17.63 6.22 0.79
C ASN A 38 -18.46 6.99 1.82
N GLY A 39 -17.80 7.76 2.69
CA GLY A 39 -18.43 8.55 3.74
C GLY A 39 -18.98 7.75 4.92
N GLN A 40 -18.77 6.43 4.96
CA GLN A 40 -19.15 5.58 6.09
C GLN A 40 -17.91 5.11 6.85
N LEU A 41 -17.98 5.12 8.17
CA LEU A 41 -16.93 4.55 9.00
C LEU A 41 -16.68 3.09 8.61
N THR A 42 -15.42 2.71 8.49
CA THR A 42 -15.03 1.31 8.29
C THR A 42 -15.55 0.45 9.44
N TYR A 43 -15.93 -0.79 9.19
CA TYR A 43 -16.48 -1.73 10.19
C TYR A 43 -17.58 -1.11 11.07
N LYS A 44 -18.49 -0.35 10.48
CA LYS A 44 -19.53 0.44 11.17
C LYS A 44 -20.26 -0.35 12.26
N GLY A 45 -20.29 0.19 13.47
CA GLY A 45 -20.95 -0.40 14.63
C GLY A 45 -20.27 -1.65 15.19
N ARG A 46 -19.14 -2.07 14.65
CA ARG A 46 -18.46 -3.29 15.11
C ARG A 46 -17.74 -3.07 16.44
N ILE A 47 -18.05 -3.92 17.41
CA ILE A 47 -17.34 -4.07 18.68
C ILE A 47 -16.86 -5.52 18.79
N TRP A 48 -15.62 -5.74 19.17
CA TRP A 48 -15.01 -7.04 19.40
C TRP A 48 -14.44 -7.10 20.82
N ASN A 49 -14.90 -8.06 21.61
CA ASN A 49 -14.49 -8.24 23.01
C ASN A 49 -14.47 -6.93 23.83
N GLY A 50 -15.50 -6.08 23.64
CA GLY A 50 -15.63 -4.78 24.30
C GLY A 50 -14.77 -3.64 23.70
N HIS A 51 -14.02 -3.90 22.63
CA HIS A 51 -13.19 -2.89 21.95
C HIS A 51 -13.85 -2.44 20.64
N PRO A 52 -13.92 -1.13 20.35
CA PRO A 52 -14.45 -0.63 19.09
C PRO A 52 -13.49 -0.98 17.95
N ILE A 53 -14.06 -1.53 16.87
CA ILE A 53 -13.37 -1.81 15.60
C ILE A 53 -13.75 -0.79 14.54
N GLU A 54 -14.92 -0.17 14.71
CA GLU A 54 -15.40 0.89 13.83
C GLU A 54 -14.33 1.98 13.66
N GLY A 55 -14.04 2.37 12.41
CA GLY A 55 -13.05 3.39 12.08
C GLY A 55 -11.62 2.86 11.91
N LEU A 56 -11.32 1.59 12.24
CA LEU A 56 -10.02 0.99 11.96
C LEU A 56 -9.90 0.59 10.49
N LEU A 57 -8.67 0.49 9.97
CA LEU A 57 -8.35 0.05 8.61
C LEU A 57 -7.37 -1.14 8.68
N MET A 58 -7.93 -2.35 8.88
CA MET A 58 -7.11 -3.57 8.92
C MET A 58 -6.49 -3.83 7.55
N ASN A 59 -5.21 -4.14 7.54
CA ASN A 59 -4.43 -4.16 6.30
C ASN A 59 -3.43 -5.30 6.24
N SER A 60 -2.78 -5.46 5.09
CA SER A 60 -1.65 -6.38 4.91
C SER A 60 -0.62 -5.76 3.97
N ARG A 61 0.65 -5.90 4.34
CA ARG A 61 1.77 -5.47 3.51
C ARG A 61 2.06 -6.53 2.44
N MET A 62 1.81 -6.17 1.20
CA MET A 62 1.90 -7.10 0.05
C MET A 62 2.61 -6.44 -1.14
N VAL A 63 3.70 -5.71 -0.87
CA VAL A 63 4.40 -4.85 -1.85
C VAL A 63 4.91 -5.59 -3.08
N GLN A 64 5.05 -6.92 -2.99
CA GLN A 64 5.53 -7.73 -4.11
C GLN A 64 4.46 -8.05 -5.17
N ALA A 65 3.21 -7.61 -4.99
CA ALA A 65 2.15 -7.79 -5.98
C ALA A 65 2.50 -7.26 -7.38
N THR A 66 3.30 -6.20 -7.42
CA THR A 66 3.76 -5.52 -8.66
C THR A 66 5.25 -5.73 -8.93
N PHE A 67 5.90 -6.63 -8.19
CA PHE A 67 7.34 -6.89 -8.29
C PHE A 67 7.77 -7.19 -9.73
N ASP A 68 8.87 -6.56 -10.11
CA ASP A 68 9.63 -6.90 -11.31
C ASP A 68 11.10 -6.57 -11.09
N ASP A 69 11.98 -7.48 -11.50
CA ASP A 69 13.42 -7.28 -11.37
C ASP A 69 14.06 -7.00 -12.72
N ARG A 70 14.47 -5.75 -12.91
CA ARG A 70 15.16 -5.31 -14.15
C ARG A 70 16.66 -5.63 -14.15
N ASN A 71 17.20 -6.25 -13.11
CA ASN A 71 18.59 -6.66 -13.08
C ASN A 71 18.75 -8.07 -13.67
N PRO A 72 19.40 -8.22 -14.87
CA PRO A 72 19.57 -9.50 -15.50
C PRO A 72 20.39 -10.52 -14.69
N LYS A 73 21.16 -10.05 -13.71
CA LYS A 73 21.97 -10.90 -12.82
C LYS A 73 21.15 -11.54 -11.69
N THR A 74 20.00 -10.98 -11.36
CA THR A 74 19.18 -11.43 -10.23
C THR A 74 17.79 -11.93 -10.62
N VAL A 75 17.24 -11.54 -11.78
CA VAL A 75 15.88 -11.90 -12.22
C VAL A 75 15.62 -13.41 -12.23
N ALA A 76 16.61 -14.24 -12.56
CA ALA A 76 16.47 -15.69 -12.55
C ALA A 76 16.20 -16.28 -11.14
N ARG A 77 16.51 -15.55 -10.07
CA ARG A 77 16.25 -15.99 -8.68
C ARG A 77 14.77 -16.11 -8.35
N TRP A 78 13.93 -15.38 -9.08
CA TRP A 78 12.49 -15.26 -8.86
C TRP A 78 11.67 -16.23 -9.73
N ALA A 79 12.33 -17.19 -10.36
CA ALA A 79 11.69 -18.16 -11.24
C ALA A 79 10.59 -18.96 -10.52
N TYR A 80 9.40 -19.03 -11.13
CA TYR A 80 8.32 -19.89 -10.67
C TYR A 80 8.74 -21.37 -10.65
N PRO A 81 8.28 -22.16 -9.65
CA PRO A 81 8.67 -23.57 -9.53
C PRO A 81 8.26 -24.42 -10.76
N ASP A 82 7.15 -24.10 -11.43
CA ASP A 82 6.59 -24.81 -12.56
C ASP A 82 7.23 -24.42 -13.91
N THR A 83 7.32 -23.11 -14.21
CA THR A 83 7.80 -22.62 -15.51
C THR A 83 9.30 -22.38 -15.58
N LYS A 84 9.98 -22.35 -14.41
CA LYS A 84 11.42 -22.01 -14.28
C LYS A 84 11.77 -20.64 -14.82
N ARG A 85 10.79 -19.73 -14.88
CA ARG A 85 10.93 -18.34 -15.34
C ARG A 85 10.16 -17.40 -14.41
N TRP A 86 10.68 -16.19 -14.23
CA TRP A 86 9.92 -15.12 -13.61
C TRP A 86 8.91 -14.55 -14.62
N ASP A 87 7.71 -14.26 -14.12
CA ASP A 87 6.64 -13.63 -14.90
C ASP A 87 5.91 -12.62 -14.01
N PRO A 88 6.21 -11.31 -14.15
CA PRO A 88 5.61 -10.27 -13.32
C PRO A 88 4.11 -10.05 -13.59
N ASP A 89 3.64 -10.30 -14.82
CA ASP A 89 2.22 -10.17 -15.15
C ASP A 89 1.40 -11.33 -14.56
N ARG A 90 1.93 -12.55 -14.56
CA ARG A 90 1.37 -13.70 -13.87
C ARG A 90 1.28 -13.43 -12.36
N ASN A 91 2.35 -12.91 -11.75
CA ASN A 91 2.39 -12.58 -10.33
C ASN A 91 1.27 -11.61 -9.95
N THR A 92 1.13 -10.51 -10.71
CA THR A 92 0.07 -9.53 -10.50
C THR A 92 -1.33 -10.12 -10.73
N ALA A 93 -1.51 -10.96 -11.75
CA ALA A 93 -2.80 -11.59 -12.04
C ALA A 93 -3.23 -12.56 -10.92
N GLU A 94 -2.31 -13.39 -10.42
CA GLU A 94 -2.55 -14.31 -9.30
C GLU A 94 -2.89 -13.54 -8.01
N PHE A 95 -2.21 -12.43 -7.73
CA PHE A 95 -2.52 -11.52 -6.63
C PHE A 95 -3.97 -10.98 -6.74
N ILE A 96 -4.31 -10.39 -7.89
CA ILE A 96 -5.63 -9.81 -8.15
C ILE A 96 -6.75 -10.85 -7.98
N ALA A 97 -6.51 -12.08 -8.42
CA ALA A 97 -7.47 -13.18 -8.27
C ALA A 97 -7.79 -13.52 -6.80
N MET A 98 -6.86 -13.25 -5.88
CA MET A 98 -7.05 -13.52 -4.44
C MET A 98 -7.69 -12.37 -3.67
N MET A 99 -7.66 -11.14 -4.17
CA MET A 99 -8.19 -9.96 -3.48
C MET A 99 -9.66 -10.13 -3.02
N PRO A 100 -10.59 -10.70 -3.80
CA PRO A 100 -11.96 -10.94 -3.33
C PRO A 100 -12.03 -11.86 -2.10
N THR A 101 -11.17 -12.87 -2.03
CA THR A 101 -11.08 -13.78 -0.88
C THR A 101 -10.64 -13.03 0.37
N TRP A 102 -9.55 -12.25 0.28
CA TRP A 102 -9.08 -11.47 1.42
C TRP A 102 -10.11 -10.44 1.90
N ARG A 103 -10.80 -9.79 0.93
CA ARG A 103 -11.87 -8.82 1.25
C ARG A 103 -13.01 -9.47 2.02
N LYS A 104 -13.42 -10.71 1.70
CA LYS A 104 -14.43 -11.45 2.43
C LYS A 104 -14.05 -11.75 3.88
N HIS A 105 -12.75 -11.85 4.17
CA HIS A 105 -12.26 -11.98 5.55
C HIS A 105 -12.18 -10.64 6.31
N GLY A 106 -12.59 -9.52 5.69
CA GLY A 106 -12.57 -8.21 6.33
C GLY A 106 -11.31 -7.38 6.05
N LEU A 107 -10.40 -7.82 5.17
CA LEU A 107 -9.24 -7.00 4.80
C LEU A 107 -9.71 -5.79 3.99
N LEU A 108 -9.45 -4.57 4.50
CA LEU A 108 -9.86 -3.33 3.85
C LEU A 108 -8.71 -2.59 3.16
N ALA A 109 -7.46 -2.88 3.51
CA ALA A 109 -6.34 -2.23 2.85
C ALA A 109 -5.19 -3.18 2.56
N ILE A 110 -4.42 -2.84 1.51
CA ILE A 110 -3.16 -3.50 1.14
C ILE A 110 -2.07 -2.44 0.95
N THR A 111 -0.85 -2.74 1.38
CA THR A 111 0.30 -1.87 1.10
C THR A 111 1.03 -2.36 -0.14
N LEU A 112 1.22 -1.44 -1.10
CA LEU A 112 2.01 -1.61 -2.32
C LEU A 112 3.07 -0.51 -2.39
N ASN A 113 4.14 -0.71 -3.15
CA ASN A 113 5.20 0.29 -3.27
C ASN A 113 5.61 0.51 -4.73
N LEU A 114 5.98 1.75 -5.07
CA LEU A 114 6.64 2.09 -6.34
C LEU A 114 8.11 1.62 -6.34
N GLN A 115 8.80 1.75 -5.21
CA GLN A 115 10.04 1.05 -4.95
C GLN A 115 9.76 -0.06 -3.95
N GLY A 116 9.75 -1.31 -4.43
CA GLY A 116 9.40 -2.46 -3.61
C GLY A 116 10.51 -2.82 -2.61
N GLY A 117 10.09 -3.38 -1.49
CA GLY A 117 10.98 -3.91 -0.47
C GLY A 117 11.67 -5.21 -0.89
N SER A 118 12.36 -5.83 0.06
CA SER A 118 13.05 -7.09 -0.20
C SER A 118 12.07 -8.22 -0.56
N PRO A 119 12.25 -8.85 -1.74
CA PRO A 119 11.48 -10.05 -2.12
C PRO A 119 11.93 -11.32 -1.38
N GLU A 120 12.94 -11.22 -0.53
CA GLU A 120 13.43 -12.29 0.35
C GLU A 120 13.01 -12.05 1.82
N GLY A 121 12.16 -11.05 2.09
CA GLY A 121 11.83 -10.58 3.41
C GLY A 121 12.83 -9.54 3.91
N TYR A 122 13.69 -9.90 4.86
CA TYR A 122 14.78 -9.05 5.32
C TYR A 122 16.07 -9.34 4.56
N SER A 123 16.69 -8.29 3.99
CA SER A 123 17.96 -8.42 3.25
C SER A 123 18.94 -7.33 3.62
N LYS A 124 20.22 -7.70 3.79
CA LYS A 124 21.31 -6.74 4.04
C LYS A 124 21.69 -5.95 2.79
N SER A 125 21.45 -6.50 1.60
CA SER A 125 21.72 -5.87 0.31
C SER A 125 20.57 -6.11 -0.63
N GLN A 126 20.32 -5.20 -1.55
CA GLN A 126 19.23 -5.27 -2.52
C GLN A 126 19.76 -5.15 -3.96
N PRO A 127 20.41 -6.21 -4.49
CA PRO A 127 21.01 -6.18 -5.83
C PRO A 127 19.98 -6.21 -6.96
N TRP A 128 18.73 -6.61 -6.68
CA TRP A 128 17.63 -6.56 -7.64
C TRP A 128 17.22 -5.13 -7.93
N HIS A 129 16.60 -4.91 -9.08
CA HIS A 129 16.11 -3.60 -9.48
C HIS A 129 14.58 -3.61 -9.57
N ASN A 130 13.91 -3.48 -8.42
CA ASN A 130 12.46 -3.42 -8.28
C ASN A 130 12.01 -1.98 -7.97
N SER A 131 11.86 -1.16 -9.01
CA SER A 131 11.47 0.24 -8.87
C SER A 131 10.65 0.70 -10.09
N ALA A 132 9.51 1.34 -9.82
CA ALA A 132 8.78 2.09 -10.83
C ALA A 132 9.41 3.46 -11.12
N ILE A 133 10.32 3.93 -10.25
CA ILE A 133 10.93 5.25 -10.35
C ILE A 133 12.29 5.11 -11.06
N ASN A 134 12.44 5.78 -12.19
CA ASN A 134 13.68 5.84 -12.96
C ASN A 134 14.68 6.83 -12.32
N ALA A 135 15.93 6.81 -12.81
CA ALA A 135 17.01 7.64 -12.25
C ALA A 135 16.72 9.15 -12.26
N ASP A 136 15.93 9.64 -13.19
CA ASP A 136 15.53 11.05 -13.33
C ASP A 136 14.19 11.38 -12.65
N GLY A 137 13.56 10.42 -11.96
CA GLY A 137 12.26 10.57 -11.32
C GLY A 137 11.06 10.32 -12.22
N THR A 138 11.25 9.99 -13.50
CA THR A 138 10.16 9.51 -14.37
C THR A 138 9.69 8.13 -13.92
N LEU A 139 8.46 7.74 -14.33
CA LEU A 139 7.86 6.48 -13.91
C LEU A 139 7.88 5.44 -15.02
N ASP A 140 8.13 4.18 -14.67
CA ASP A 140 8.10 3.04 -15.58
C ASP A 140 6.66 2.65 -15.91
N GLU A 141 6.29 2.78 -17.19
CA GLU A 141 4.92 2.55 -17.66
C GLU A 141 4.45 1.11 -17.46
N LYS A 142 5.33 0.11 -17.62
CA LYS A 142 4.95 -1.30 -17.43
C LYS A 142 4.65 -1.61 -15.97
N TYR A 143 5.46 -1.04 -15.08
CA TYR A 143 5.21 -1.16 -13.63
C TYR A 143 3.88 -0.50 -13.24
N LEU A 144 3.65 0.73 -13.72
CA LEU A 144 2.40 1.45 -13.48
C LEU A 144 1.18 0.73 -14.06
N ALA A 145 1.31 0.08 -15.21
CA ALA A 145 0.22 -0.70 -15.80
C ALA A 145 -0.19 -1.91 -14.91
N ARG A 146 0.77 -2.57 -14.26
CA ARG A 146 0.48 -3.62 -13.27
C ARG A 146 -0.16 -3.04 -12.02
N LEU A 147 0.40 -1.94 -11.50
CA LEU A 147 -0.12 -1.24 -10.31
C LEU A 147 -1.56 -0.77 -10.54
N ALA A 148 -1.86 -0.19 -11.70
CA ALA A 148 -3.21 0.25 -12.07
C ALA A 148 -4.22 -0.90 -11.96
N LYS A 149 -3.91 -2.08 -12.49
CA LYS A 149 -4.79 -3.26 -12.40
C LYS A 149 -5.12 -3.62 -10.93
N VAL A 150 -4.14 -3.51 -10.04
CA VAL A 150 -4.34 -3.81 -8.61
C VAL A 150 -5.20 -2.73 -7.93
N ILE A 151 -4.91 -1.44 -8.18
CA ILE A 151 -5.68 -0.33 -7.60
C ILE A 151 -7.12 -0.34 -8.12
N ASP A 152 -7.33 -0.61 -9.42
CA ASP A 152 -8.66 -0.73 -10.03
C ASP A 152 -9.45 -1.90 -9.41
N LYS A 153 -8.78 -3.02 -9.14
CA LYS A 153 -9.43 -4.14 -8.44
C LYS A 153 -9.77 -3.82 -7.00
N ALA A 154 -8.88 -3.12 -6.30
CA ALA A 154 -9.14 -2.62 -4.95
C ALA A 154 -10.35 -1.68 -4.94
N ASP A 155 -10.43 -0.73 -5.88
CA ASP A 155 -11.55 0.19 -6.07
C ASP A 155 -12.89 -0.56 -6.23
N GLN A 156 -12.93 -1.58 -7.09
CA GLN A 156 -14.12 -2.43 -7.29
C GLN A 156 -14.57 -3.18 -6.04
N LEU A 157 -13.64 -3.52 -5.14
CA LEU A 157 -13.88 -4.31 -3.93
C LEU A 157 -14.16 -3.47 -2.68
N GLY A 158 -14.16 -2.14 -2.77
CA GLY A 158 -14.24 -1.28 -1.61
C GLY A 158 -13.00 -1.35 -0.73
N MET A 159 -11.81 -1.55 -1.34
CA MET A 159 -10.54 -1.65 -0.65
C MET A 159 -9.66 -0.42 -0.90
N VAL A 160 -8.79 -0.13 0.05
CA VAL A 160 -7.84 0.97 0.03
C VAL A 160 -6.44 0.43 -0.30
N VAL A 161 -5.67 1.20 -1.06
CA VAL A 161 -4.25 0.93 -1.29
C VAL A 161 -3.41 1.94 -0.52
N ILE A 162 -2.52 1.47 0.35
CA ILE A 162 -1.46 2.28 0.94
C ILE A 162 -0.27 2.19 -0.02
N LEU A 163 0.00 3.27 -0.75
CA LEU A 163 1.02 3.31 -1.78
C LEU A 163 2.30 3.97 -1.26
N GLY A 164 3.32 3.16 -1.00
CA GLY A 164 4.67 3.63 -0.71
C GLY A 164 5.39 4.10 -1.97
N LEU A 165 6.09 5.24 -1.88
CA LEU A 165 6.81 5.76 -3.03
C LEU A 165 8.27 5.30 -3.02
N TYR A 166 9.02 5.56 -1.95
CA TYR A 166 10.45 5.25 -1.85
C TYR A 166 10.75 4.14 -0.84
N TYR A 167 11.81 3.39 -1.13
CA TYR A 167 12.32 2.33 -0.26
C TYR A 167 13.85 2.36 -0.22
N PHE A 168 14.43 2.27 0.97
CA PHE A 168 15.88 2.19 1.15
C PHE A 168 16.48 0.98 0.41
N GLY A 169 17.68 1.15 -0.16
CA GLY A 169 18.32 0.12 -0.99
C GLY A 169 17.75 0.04 -2.42
N GLN A 170 16.84 0.97 -2.78
CA GLN A 170 16.40 1.22 -4.15
C GLN A 170 16.52 2.71 -4.52
N ASP A 171 16.56 3.60 -3.53
CA ASP A 171 16.65 5.05 -3.72
C ASP A 171 18.02 5.49 -4.25
N GLU A 172 19.09 4.74 -4.03
CA GLU A 172 20.42 4.99 -4.60
C GLU A 172 20.46 4.97 -6.13
N ARG A 173 19.40 4.44 -6.78
CA ARG A 173 19.25 4.45 -8.25
C ARG A 173 18.67 5.76 -8.78
N VAL A 174 18.18 6.63 -7.90
CA VAL A 174 17.70 7.97 -8.26
C VAL A 174 18.89 8.92 -8.21
N LYS A 175 19.11 9.69 -9.26
CA LYS A 175 20.39 10.40 -9.47
C LYS A 175 20.70 11.50 -8.46
N ASP A 176 19.67 12.18 -7.94
CA ASP A 176 19.79 13.33 -7.04
C ASP A 176 18.46 13.66 -6.34
N GLU A 177 18.50 14.58 -5.38
CA GLU A 177 17.31 15.01 -4.63
C GLU A 177 16.22 15.66 -5.52
N GLN A 178 16.61 16.32 -6.61
CA GLN A 178 15.63 16.88 -7.55
C GLN A 178 14.87 15.77 -8.26
N ALA A 179 15.53 14.68 -8.61
CA ALA A 179 14.89 13.50 -9.18
C ALA A 179 14.00 12.78 -8.17
N VAL A 180 14.36 12.76 -6.87
CA VAL A 180 13.47 12.28 -5.80
C VAL A 180 12.19 13.14 -5.76
N MET A 181 12.31 14.46 -5.74
CA MET A 181 11.15 15.35 -5.78
C MET A 181 10.32 15.18 -7.05
N ALA A 182 10.96 15.01 -8.20
CA ALA A 182 10.28 14.75 -9.47
C ALA A 182 9.52 13.42 -9.44
N GLY A 183 10.08 12.37 -8.83
CA GLY A 183 9.40 11.09 -8.64
C GLY A 183 8.14 11.19 -7.79
N VAL A 184 8.18 11.99 -6.71
CA VAL A 184 6.99 12.30 -5.90
C VAL A 184 5.94 13.02 -6.76
N ASP A 185 6.34 14.05 -7.50
CA ASP A 185 5.43 14.83 -8.34
C ASP A 185 4.77 13.97 -9.43
N ASN A 186 5.57 13.15 -10.10
CA ASN A 186 5.08 12.27 -11.15
C ASN A 186 4.13 11.18 -10.61
N ALA A 187 4.41 10.64 -9.41
CA ALA A 187 3.52 9.70 -8.75
C ALA A 187 2.17 10.35 -8.40
N VAL A 188 2.20 11.55 -7.82
CA VAL A 188 0.98 12.32 -7.51
C VAL A 188 0.19 12.65 -8.78
N ASP A 189 0.86 13.11 -9.83
CA ASP A 189 0.22 13.43 -11.10
C ASP A 189 -0.42 12.20 -11.76
N TRP A 190 0.24 11.06 -11.70
CA TRP A 190 -0.30 9.81 -12.19
C TRP A 190 -1.56 9.38 -11.41
N LEU A 191 -1.53 9.43 -10.07
CA LEU A 191 -2.70 9.13 -9.24
C LEU A 191 -3.89 10.03 -9.59
N ILE A 192 -3.63 11.33 -9.78
CA ILE A 192 -4.66 12.32 -10.15
C ILE A 192 -5.18 12.07 -11.57
N ALA A 193 -4.30 11.81 -12.53
CA ALA A 193 -4.69 11.51 -13.91
C ALA A 193 -5.57 10.25 -14.00
N GLN A 194 -5.28 9.25 -13.16
CA GLN A 194 -6.12 8.04 -13.02
C GLN A 194 -7.37 8.26 -12.17
N LYS A 195 -7.53 9.43 -11.54
CA LYS A 195 -8.66 9.78 -10.65
C LYS A 195 -8.82 8.82 -9.45
N TYR A 196 -7.73 8.26 -8.94
CA TYR A 196 -7.78 7.33 -7.81
C TYR A 196 -8.19 8.04 -6.52
N THR A 197 -9.25 7.56 -5.88
CA THR A 197 -9.82 8.06 -4.62
C THR A 197 -9.70 7.06 -3.47
N ASN A 198 -9.16 5.87 -3.74
CA ASN A 198 -8.97 4.78 -2.78
C ASN A 198 -7.50 4.58 -2.39
N VAL A 199 -6.67 5.63 -2.48
CA VAL A 199 -5.23 5.56 -2.21
C VAL A 199 -4.84 6.45 -1.04
N LEU A 200 -4.09 5.89 -0.08
CA LEU A 200 -3.30 6.59 0.94
C LEU A 200 -1.83 6.59 0.49
N VAL A 201 -1.13 7.70 0.63
CA VAL A 201 0.27 7.80 0.20
C VAL A 201 1.21 7.67 1.39
N GLU A 202 2.20 6.79 1.28
CA GLU A 202 3.38 6.71 2.15
C GLU A 202 4.60 7.21 1.37
N VAL A 203 5.15 8.39 1.73
CA VAL A 203 6.22 8.99 0.89
C VAL A 203 7.49 8.16 0.87
N ASN A 204 7.82 7.49 1.97
CA ASN A 204 8.86 6.45 1.99
C ASN A 204 8.68 5.50 3.17
N ASN A 205 9.19 4.29 3.01
CA ASN A 205 9.19 3.26 4.03
C ASN A 205 10.34 3.47 5.01
N GLU A 206 10.05 3.46 6.32
CA GLU A 206 11.04 3.48 7.40
C GLU A 206 12.11 4.58 7.26
N THR A 207 11.65 5.83 7.22
CA THR A 207 12.49 7.01 6.99
C THR A 207 13.77 7.08 7.84
N ASN A 208 13.80 6.42 9.02
CA ASN A 208 14.94 6.40 9.94
C ASN A 208 15.98 5.28 9.66
N VAL A 209 15.79 4.47 8.63
CA VAL A 209 16.79 3.48 8.20
C VAL A 209 17.98 4.22 7.59
N LYS A 210 19.18 3.91 8.08
CA LYS A 210 20.43 4.60 7.69
C LYS A 210 20.83 4.37 6.22
N ALA A 211 20.23 3.39 5.54
CA ALA A 211 20.54 3.02 4.17
C ALA A 211 19.93 3.96 3.11
N TYR A 212 19.17 4.99 3.50
CA TYR A 212 18.75 6.03 2.56
C TYR A 212 19.93 6.91 2.13
N ASP A 213 20.14 7.07 0.83
CA ASP A 213 21.19 7.92 0.28
C ASP A 213 20.79 9.40 0.29
N HIS A 214 19.50 9.70 -0.01
CA HIS A 214 19.03 11.08 -0.13
C HIS A 214 18.54 11.66 1.20
N ASP A 215 19.05 12.82 1.62
CA ASP A 215 18.70 13.43 2.89
C ASP A 215 17.23 13.84 3.01
N ILE A 216 16.58 14.16 1.92
CA ILE A 216 15.13 14.50 1.89
C ILE A 216 14.25 13.31 2.28
N LEU A 217 14.73 12.07 2.19
CA LEU A 217 14.04 10.85 2.61
C LEU A 217 14.27 10.50 4.09
N LYS A 218 15.16 11.24 4.78
CA LYS A 218 15.55 10.98 6.18
C LYS A 218 14.64 11.72 7.18
N PRO A 219 14.63 11.31 8.46
CA PRO A 219 13.68 11.79 9.46
C PRO A 219 13.57 13.30 9.61
N ASP A 220 14.65 14.01 9.41
CA ASP A 220 14.69 15.46 9.66
C ASP A 220 14.03 16.26 8.52
N ARG A 221 13.90 15.68 7.32
CA ARG A 221 13.42 16.37 6.13
C ARG A 221 12.23 15.71 5.42
N VAL A 222 11.90 14.46 5.73
CA VAL A 222 10.82 13.71 5.05
C VAL A 222 9.46 14.42 5.09
N HIS A 223 9.19 15.25 6.07
CA HIS A 223 7.99 16.07 6.16
C HIS A 223 7.83 17.04 4.97
N GLU A 224 8.93 17.49 4.35
CA GLU A 224 8.92 18.31 3.14
C GLU A 224 8.23 17.58 1.97
N LEU A 225 8.44 16.27 1.85
CA LEU A 225 7.77 15.45 0.83
C LEU A 225 6.29 15.22 1.14
N ILE A 226 5.91 15.09 2.41
CA ILE A 226 4.51 15.02 2.82
C ILE A 226 3.78 16.31 2.41
N GLU A 227 4.35 17.47 2.77
CA GLU A 227 3.80 18.77 2.39
C GLU A 227 3.74 18.97 0.88
N ARG A 228 4.75 18.46 0.13
CA ARG A 228 4.78 18.51 -1.33
C ARG A 228 3.61 17.74 -1.95
N VAL A 229 3.34 16.51 -1.50
CA VAL A 229 2.19 15.72 -1.95
C VAL A 229 0.88 16.46 -1.68
N LYS A 230 0.70 16.98 -0.46
CA LYS A 230 -0.52 17.73 -0.07
C LYS A 230 -0.70 18.96 -0.93
N LYS A 231 0.33 19.80 -1.04
CA LYS A 231 0.27 21.05 -1.83
C LYS A 231 -0.07 20.77 -3.30
N ARG A 232 0.57 19.74 -3.90
CA ARG A 232 0.35 19.40 -5.30
C ARG A 232 -1.05 18.84 -5.54
N SER A 233 -1.51 17.93 -4.73
CA SER A 233 -2.81 17.28 -4.87
C SER A 233 -3.98 18.25 -4.62
N VAL A 234 -3.88 19.13 -3.62
CA VAL A 234 -4.87 20.19 -3.34
C VAL A 234 -4.93 21.19 -4.48
N ALA A 235 -3.78 21.64 -5.02
CA ALA A 235 -3.75 22.57 -6.15
C ALA A 235 -4.45 22.02 -7.39
N LYS A 236 -4.46 20.69 -7.56
CA LYS A 236 -5.16 19.98 -8.64
C LYS A 236 -6.58 19.54 -8.27
N LYS A 237 -7.13 19.98 -7.14
CA LYS A 237 -8.48 19.67 -6.63
C LYS A 237 -8.72 18.15 -6.45
N HIS A 238 -7.66 17.40 -6.14
CA HIS A 238 -7.72 15.97 -5.88
C HIS A 238 -6.87 15.66 -4.62
N PRO A 239 -7.32 16.08 -3.43
CA PRO A 239 -6.53 15.93 -2.20
C PRO A 239 -6.22 14.47 -1.91
N LEU A 240 -4.94 14.15 -1.70
CA LEU A 240 -4.46 12.85 -1.27
C LEU A 240 -4.13 12.88 0.21
N LEU A 241 -4.46 11.81 0.92
CA LEU A 241 -4.09 11.60 2.31
C LEU A 241 -2.67 11.00 2.36
N VAL A 242 -1.78 11.59 3.16
CA VAL A 242 -0.35 11.27 3.10
C VAL A 242 0.31 11.17 4.47
N SER A 243 1.25 10.23 4.58
CA SER A 243 2.09 9.99 5.75
C SER A 243 3.46 9.43 5.34
N THR A 244 4.24 9.00 6.31
CA THR A 244 5.46 8.18 6.18
C THR A 244 5.59 7.28 7.40
N SER A 245 6.38 6.19 7.29
CA SER A 245 6.64 5.28 8.40
C SER A 245 8.05 5.44 8.98
N TYR A 246 8.21 4.87 10.17
CA TYR A 246 9.49 4.69 10.86
C TYR A 246 9.71 3.20 11.11
N GLY A 247 10.96 2.77 11.18
CA GLY A 247 11.33 1.39 11.43
C GLY A 247 10.78 0.81 12.72
N GLY A 248 10.67 -0.49 12.76
CA GLY A 248 10.01 -1.24 13.82
C GLY A 248 10.33 -0.79 15.23
N GLY A 249 9.31 -0.69 16.07
CA GLY A 249 9.43 -0.24 17.46
C GLY A 249 9.66 1.27 17.67
N THR A 250 9.76 2.06 16.59
CA THR A 250 9.98 3.52 16.62
C THR A 250 8.68 4.28 16.47
N ILE A 251 8.55 5.42 17.11
CA ILE A 251 7.41 6.33 16.95
C ILE A 251 7.81 7.53 16.08
N PRO A 252 6.84 8.19 15.39
CA PRO A 252 7.13 9.32 14.51
C PRO A 252 7.62 10.55 15.27
N LYS A 253 8.44 11.37 14.58
CA LYS A 253 8.93 12.66 15.11
C LYS A 253 7.87 13.77 14.94
N PRO A 254 7.97 14.87 15.74
CA PRO A 254 7.03 15.99 15.70
C PRO A 254 6.85 16.63 14.31
N ASN A 255 7.91 16.74 13.51
CA ASN A 255 7.82 17.32 12.17
C ASN A 255 6.91 16.51 11.23
N VAL A 256 6.92 15.19 11.34
CA VAL A 256 5.99 14.31 10.59
C VAL A 256 4.58 14.40 11.18
N VAL A 257 4.44 14.29 12.51
CA VAL A 257 3.13 14.31 13.19
C VAL A 257 2.34 15.58 12.88
N LYS A 258 3.00 16.74 12.79
CA LYS A 258 2.37 18.03 12.48
C LYS A 258 1.76 18.09 11.08
N VAL A 259 2.32 17.40 10.09
CA VAL A 259 1.93 17.54 8.69
C VAL A 259 1.18 16.33 8.11
N ALA A 260 1.35 15.15 8.69
CA ALA A 260 0.71 13.91 8.22
C ALA A 260 -0.82 13.93 8.43
N ASP A 261 -1.56 13.18 7.61
CA ASP A 261 -3.01 13.02 7.72
C ASP A 261 -3.39 11.80 8.58
N PHE A 262 -2.51 10.81 8.66
CA PHE A 262 -2.57 9.62 9.51
C PHE A 262 -1.14 9.23 9.90
N LEU A 263 -0.97 8.36 10.88
CA LEU A 263 0.36 7.96 11.35
C LEU A 263 0.60 6.48 11.09
N LEU A 264 1.73 6.19 10.44
CA LEU A 264 2.19 4.85 10.17
C LEU A 264 3.22 4.40 11.20
N LEU A 265 3.00 3.21 11.77
CA LEU A 265 3.89 2.54 12.71
C LEU A 265 4.27 1.16 12.16
N HIS A 266 5.42 0.66 12.57
CA HIS A 266 5.86 -0.71 12.30
C HIS A 266 6.07 -1.48 13.60
N GLY A 267 5.49 -2.68 13.64
CA GLY A 267 5.64 -3.62 14.75
C GLY A 267 6.80 -4.59 14.60
N ASN A 268 7.54 -4.52 13.50
CA ASN A 268 8.64 -5.41 13.16
C ASN A 268 9.64 -5.52 14.31
N GLY A 269 9.95 -6.76 14.72
CA GLY A 269 10.88 -7.03 15.80
C GLY A 269 10.38 -6.64 17.20
N VAL A 270 9.15 -6.18 17.36
CA VAL A 270 8.53 -5.86 18.65
C VAL A 270 7.95 -7.13 19.26
N LYS A 271 8.73 -7.84 20.06
CA LYS A 271 8.37 -9.15 20.61
C LYS A 271 7.24 -9.12 21.64
N GLU A 272 7.10 -8.02 22.37
CA GLU A 272 6.14 -7.92 23.47
C GLU A 272 4.91 -7.11 23.04
N PRO A 273 3.70 -7.68 23.01
CA PRO A 273 2.48 -6.99 22.62
C PRO A 273 2.21 -5.72 23.46
N LYS A 274 2.64 -5.69 24.71
CA LYS A 274 2.57 -4.49 25.55
C LYS A 274 3.30 -3.29 24.92
N ARG A 275 4.41 -3.54 24.20
CA ARG A 275 5.15 -2.47 23.52
C ARG A 275 4.34 -1.86 22.37
N ILE A 276 3.55 -2.64 21.65
CA ILE A 276 2.62 -2.14 20.62
C ILE A 276 1.64 -1.13 21.22
N THR A 277 0.99 -1.49 22.35
CA THR A 277 0.11 -0.56 23.09
C THR A 277 0.85 0.71 23.52
N GLN A 278 2.06 0.59 24.03
CA GLN A 278 2.88 1.75 24.44
C GLN A 278 3.25 2.64 23.27
N MET A 279 3.56 2.08 22.09
CA MET A 279 3.86 2.85 20.89
C MET A 279 2.67 3.73 20.50
N VAL A 280 1.46 3.19 20.51
CA VAL A 280 0.23 3.97 20.24
C VAL A 280 0.05 5.09 21.25
N GLN A 281 0.21 4.80 22.55
CA GLN A 281 0.07 5.79 23.62
C GLN A 281 1.14 6.91 23.50
N GLN A 282 2.39 6.54 23.26
CA GLN A 282 3.50 7.49 23.06
C GLN A 282 3.30 8.35 21.81
N THR A 283 2.81 7.76 20.73
CA THR A 283 2.51 8.48 19.49
C THR A 283 1.47 9.58 19.73
N ARG A 284 0.45 9.32 20.54
CA ARG A 284 -0.56 10.32 20.92
C ARG A 284 -0.02 11.46 21.81
N GLN A 285 1.18 11.28 22.39
CA GLN A 285 1.85 12.27 23.22
C GLN A 285 2.91 13.08 22.45
N VAL A 286 3.18 12.74 21.17
CA VAL A 286 4.15 13.48 20.37
C VAL A 286 3.65 14.90 20.12
N GLU A 287 4.54 15.88 20.25
CA GLU A 287 4.23 17.28 19.99
C GLU A 287 3.59 17.48 18.61
N GLY A 288 2.45 18.16 18.57
CA GLY A 288 1.69 18.39 17.34
C GLY A 288 0.68 17.29 17.00
N TYR A 289 0.56 16.27 17.85
CA TYR A 289 -0.50 15.28 17.68
C TYR A 289 -1.89 15.94 17.78
N ARG A 290 -2.77 15.54 16.91
CA ARG A 290 -4.21 15.83 16.91
C ARG A 290 -4.97 14.52 16.69
N PRO A 291 -6.27 14.41 17.00
CA PRO A 291 -7.04 13.21 16.65
C PRO A 291 -6.85 12.87 15.17
N MET A 292 -6.15 11.77 14.90
CA MET A 292 -5.89 11.21 13.56
C MET A 292 -5.67 9.71 13.67
N PRO A 293 -5.94 8.92 12.60
CA PRO A 293 -5.76 7.49 12.64
C PRO A 293 -4.30 7.09 12.88
N ILE A 294 -4.10 6.07 13.72
CA ILE A 294 -2.82 5.37 13.88
C ILE A 294 -2.96 3.99 13.27
N LEU A 295 -2.04 3.63 12.40
CA LEU A 295 -2.09 2.41 11.62
C LEU A 295 -0.71 1.75 11.62
N PHE A 296 -0.64 0.50 12.10
CA PHE A 296 0.49 -0.37 11.80
C PHE A 296 0.29 -0.91 10.39
N ASN A 297 1.21 -0.65 9.46
CA ASN A 297 1.16 -1.20 8.11
C ASN A 297 2.22 -2.28 7.88
N GLU A 298 2.99 -2.61 8.91
CA GLU A 298 4.00 -3.66 8.88
C GLU A 298 4.25 -4.23 10.27
N ASP A 299 3.93 -5.53 10.49
CA ASP A 299 4.26 -6.25 11.72
C ASP A 299 4.46 -7.74 11.40
N ASP A 300 5.59 -8.29 11.80
CA ASP A 300 6.08 -9.63 11.49
C ASP A 300 5.83 -10.67 12.59
N HIS A 301 4.78 -10.48 13.39
CA HIS A 301 4.40 -11.40 14.46
C HIS A 301 3.17 -12.24 14.07
N TYR A 302 3.26 -13.54 14.25
CA TYR A 302 2.32 -14.54 13.70
C TYR A 302 1.58 -15.36 14.75
N ASP A 303 1.59 -14.93 16.01
CA ASP A 303 0.99 -15.65 17.16
C ASP A 303 -0.56 -15.43 17.20
N PHE A 304 -1.22 -15.65 16.04
CA PHE A 304 -2.64 -15.36 15.86
C PHE A 304 -3.58 -16.26 16.67
N ASP A 305 -3.12 -17.38 17.18
CA ASP A 305 -3.81 -18.30 18.07
C ASP A 305 -3.65 -17.95 19.56
N GLN A 306 -2.74 -17.04 19.88
CA GLN A 306 -2.51 -16.61 21.25
C GLN A 306 -3.50 -15.51 21.66
N PRO A 307 -4.00 -15.52 22.91
CA PRO A 307 -4.97 -14.52 23.40
C PRO A 307 -4.35 -13.12 23.56
N ASN A 308 -3.04 -13.01 23.48
CA ASN A 308 -2.30 -11.77 23.56
C ASN A 308 -1.20 -11.76 22.49
N ASN A 309 -1.43 -11.04 21.40
CA ASN A 309 -0.49 -10.86 20.29
C ASN A 309 -0.49 -9.41 19.83
N ASN A 310 0.42 -9.05 18.92
CA ASN A 310 0.58 -7.67 18.46
C ASN A 310 -0.68 -7.10 17.78
N CYS A 311 -1.37 -7.90 16.97
CA CYS A 311 -2.63 -7.51 16.34
C CYS A 311 -3.70 -7.14 17.38
N ILE A 312 -3.91 -8.01 18.36
CA ILE A 312 -4.87 -7.79 19.45
C ILE A 312 -4.46 -6.58 20.30
N ALA A 313 -3.16 -6.40 20.58
CA ALA A 313 -2.67 -5.25 21.35
C ALA A 313 -2.89 -3.93 20.61
N ALA A 314 -2.69 -3.88 19.30
CA ALA A 314 -2.96 -2.71 18.47
C ALA A 314 -4.46 -2.37 18.48
N VAL A 315 -5.33 -3.35 18.24
CA VAL A 315 -6.78 -3.18 18.27
C VAL A 315 -7.28 -2.69 19.62
N LYS A 316 -6.80 -3.27 20.73
CA LYS A 316 -7.13 -2.81 22.10
C LYS A 316 -6.67 -1.38 22.37
N ALA A 317 -5.60 -0.93 21.76
CA ALA A 317 -5.12 0.46 21.84
C ALA A 317 -5.82 1.40 20.84
N TYR A 318 -6.81 0.91 20.09
CA TYR A 318 -7.49 1.62 19.03
C TYR A 318 -6.52 2.10 17.94
N ALA A 319 -5.80 1.15 17.36
CA ALA A 319 -4.96 1.35 16.18
C ALA A 319 -5.23 0.22 15.17
N SER A 320 -5.20 0.55 13.89
CA SER A 320 -5.28 -0.41 12.80
C SER A 320 -4.01 -1.27 12.79
N TRP A 321 -4.11 -2.50 12.29
CA TRP A 321 -2.96 -3.41 12.25
C TRP A 321 -2.81 -4.05 10.87
N GLY A 322 -1.54 -4.27 10.46
CA GLY A 322 -1.14 -4.78 9.16
C GLY A 322 -0.18 -5.95 9.23
N TYR A 323 -0.58 -7.02 8.57
CA TYR A 323 0.14 -8.26 8.47
C TYR A 323 1.32 -8.15 7.49
N PHE A 324 2.54 -8.37 7.98
CA PHE A 324 3.75 -8.48 7.18
C PHE A 324 4.28 -9.91 7.22
N ASP A 325 4.02 -10.67 6.16
CA ASP A 325 4.34 -12.09 6.03
C ASP A 325 5.56 -12.28 5.13
N TYR A 326 6.74 -12.37 5.70
CA TYR A 326 7.95 -12.72 4.94
C TYR A 326 8.28 -14.21 5.05
N ARG A 327 8.94 -14.75 4.04
CA ARG A 327 9.39 -16.15 4.03
C ARG A 327 10.57 -16.32 4.97
N ILE A 328 10.41 -17.18 5.96
CA ILE A 328 11.46 -17.54 6.92
C ILE A 328 12.38 -18.60 6.27
N LYS A 329 13.63 -18.66 6.69
CA LYS A 329 14.59 -19.65 6.17
C LYS A 329 14.05 -21.08 6.29
N GLY A 330 13.97 -21.78 5.17
CA GLY A 330 13.47 -23.15 5.09
C GLY A 330 12.01 -23.27 4.65
N GLU A 331 11.28 -22.16 4.57
CA GLU A 331 9.93 -22.13 4.03
C GLU A 331 9.91 -22.11 2.49
N GLY A 332 8.78 -22.47 1.91
CA GLY A 332 8.61 -22.65 0.48
C GLY A 332 7.70 -21.64 -0.19
N PHE A 333 7.15 -22.06 -1.32
CA PHE A 333 6.31 -21.23 -2.19
C PHE A 333 4.97 -20.81 -1.55
N ASP A 334 4.49 -21.56 -0.56
CA ASP A 334 3.20 -21.30 0.10
C ASP A 334 3.29 -20.23 1.19
N GLU A 335 4.47 -19.88 1.67
CA GLU A 335 4.70 -18.90 2.73
C GLU A 335 5.18 -17.57 2.17
N GLY A 336 4.90 -16.50 2.93
CA GLY A 336 5.52 -15.19 2.76
C GLY A 336 4.93 -14.33 1.65
N TYR A 337 3.84 -13.61 1.91
CA TYR A 337 3.29 -12.62 0.97
C TYR A 337 4.29 -11.52 0.57
N GLN A 338 5.29 -11.27 1.40
CA GLN A 338 6.39 -10.35 1.08
C GLN A 338 7.44 -10.96 0.14
N SER A 339 7.39 -12.25 -0.14
CA SER A 339 8.41 -12.95 -0.94
C SER A 339 7.91 -13.26 -2.35
N VAL A 340 8.84 -13.44 -3.31
CA VAL A 340 8.52 -13.87 -4.67
C VAL A 340 9.47 -15.01 -5.11
N PRO A 341 8.99 -15.92 -5.95
CA PRO A 341 7.58 -16.14 -6.27
C PRO A 341 6.83 -16.66 -5.04
N VAL A 342 5.55 -16.40 -4.95
CA VAL A 342 4.73 -16.85 -3.81
C VAL A 342 3.35 -17.31 -4.26
N ASN A 343 2.80 -18.29 -3.55
CA ASN A 343 1.38 -18.64 -3.64
C ASN A 343 0.56 -17.58 -2.90
N TRP A 344 -0.16 -16.76 -3.64
CA TRP A 344 -1.03 -15.71 -3.09
C TRP A 344 -2.27 -16.24 -2.37
N LYS A 345 -2.57 -17.55 -2.46
CA LYS A 345 -3.67 -18.18 -1.73
C LYS A 345 -3.42 -18.17 -0.22
N THR A 346 -4.48 -18.35 0.55
CA THR A 346 -4.43 -18.53 2.01
C THR A 346 -4.00 -19.98 2.33
N SER A 347 -2.79 -20.37 1.93
CA SER A 347 -2.33 -21.76 1.91
C SER A 347 -1.57 -22.20 3.18
N SER A 348 -0.76 -21.32 3.77
CA SER A 348 0.00 -21.62 4.98
C SER A 348 -0.79 -21.45 6.27
N GLU A 349 -0.36 -22.11 7.35
CA GLU A 349 -1.07 -22.03 8.64
C GLU A 349 -1.07 -20.61 9.22
N ARG A 350 0.01 -19.83 9.06
CA ARG A 350 0.01 -18.44 9.55
C ARG A 350 -0.87 -17.52 8.69
N LYS A 351 -0.97 -17.72 7.37
CA LYS A 351 -1.93 -17.01 6.52
C LYS A 351 -3.36 -17.32 6.96
N LYS A 352 -3.69 -18.60 7.19
CA LYS A 352 -5.00 -19.03 7.72
C LYS A 352 -5.27 -18.44 9.10
N GLY A 353 -4.27 -18.44 9.98
CA GLY A 353 -4.35 -17.85 11.31
C GLY A 353 -4.70 -16.37 11.28
N PHE A 354 -3.99 -15.59 10.45
CA PHE A 354 -4.27 -14.17 10.25
C PHE A 354 -5.70 -13.93 9.76
N PHE A 355 -6.12 -14.58 8.69
CA PHE A 355 -7.46 -14.35 8.11
C PHE A 355 -8.59 -14.85 9.02
N ARG A 356 -8.38 -15.89 9.83
CA ARG A 356 -9.33 -16.33 10.86
C ARG A 356 -9.48 -15.25 11.94
N LEU A 357 -8.38 -14.76 12.52
CA LEU A 357 -8.41 -13.70 13.52
C LEU A 357 -9.01 -12.41 12.97
N LEU A 358 -8.65 -12.02 11.74
CA LEU A 358 -9.20 -10.86 11.06
C LEU A 358 -10.73 -10.97 10.92
N SER A 359 -11.26 -12.11 10.46
CA SER A 359 -12.69 -12.35 10.35
C SER A 359 -13.39 -12.27 11.70
N GLU A 360 -12.77 -12.81 12.75
CA GLU A 360 -13.31 -12.73 14.11
C GLU A 360 -13.38 -11.27 14.61
N ILE A 361 -12.30 -10.51 14.45
CA ILE A 361 -12.23 -9.10 14.87
C ILE A 361 -13.24 -8.27 14.10
N THR A 362 -13.29 -8.39 12.78
CA THR A 362 -14.13 -7.55 11.91
C THR A 362 -15.58 -7.99 11.87
N GLY A 363 -15.89 -9.25 12.24
CA GLY A 363 -17.22 -9.84 12.19
C GLY A 363 -17.63 -10.32 10.80
N GLU A 364 -16.71 -10.31 9.84
CA GLU A 364 -16.95 -10.82 8.50
C GLU A 364 -17.00 -12.34 8.49
N LYS A 365 -17.88 -12.90 7.68
CA LYS A 365 -18.05 -14.36 7.51
C LYS A 365 -17.70 -14.69 6.06
N PRO A 366 -16.50 -15.23 5.77
CA PRO A 366 -16.03 -15.53 4.41
C PRO A 366 -16.81 -16.66 3.73
#